data_6622ee63bfc905a0915fcdba0cbc5b9d
#
_entry.id   6622ee63bfc905a0915fcdba0cbc5b9d
#
_cell.length_a   1.000
_cell.length_b   1.000
_cell.length_c   1.000
_cell.angle_alpha   90.00
_cell.angle_beta   90.00
_cell.angle_gamma   90.00
#
_symmetry.space_group_name_H-M   'P 1'
#
loop_
_entity.id
_entity.type
_entity.pdbx_description
1 polymer ?
#
loop_
_entity_poly.entity_id
_entity_poly.type
_entity_poly.pdbx_seq_one_letter_code
_entity_poly.pdbx_strand_id
1 'polypeptide(L)' 'MEKINCNVIQDILPLYIDDVVSDDTKELVEEHLQNCEICQRVYHAVSYTHLTLPTIL' A
#
# COMPACT_ATOMS: atom_id res chain seq x y z
N MET A 1 -4.80 -11.30 -18.13
CA MET A 1 -4.24 -10.97 -17.64
C MET A 1 -4.03 -11.24 -16.38
N GLU A 2 -3.22 -11.07 -15.84
CA GLU A 2 -2.98 -11.53 -14.71
C GLU A 2 -3.50 -10.79 -13.62
N LYS A 3 -3.78 -11.35 -12.58
CA LYS A 3 -4.14 -10.76 -11.48
C LYS A 3 -2.99 -10.43 -10.68
N ILE A 4 -2.95 -9.33 -10.02
CA ILE A 4 -1.89 -8.97 -9.14
C ILE A 4 -2.06 -9.71 -7.86
N ASN A 5 -1.03 -10.35 -7.41
CA ASN A 5 -1.07 -11.08 -6.17
C ASN A 5 -1.06 -10.15 -4.99
N CYS A 6 -1.70 -10.55 -3.93
CA CYS A 6 -1.70 -9.76 -2.70
C CYS A 6 -0.28 -9.56 -2.19
N ASN A 7 0.59 -10.55 -2.39
CA ASN A 7 1.97 -10.41 -1.95
C ASN A 7 2.66 -9.24 -2.65
N VAL A 8 2.38 -9.07 -3.93
CA VAL A 8 2.98 -7.97 -4.67
C VAL A 8 2.48 -6.65 -4.14
N ILE A 9 1.19 -6.56 -3.88
CA ILE A 9 0.61 -5.34 -3.36
C ILE A 9 1.19 -5.04 -1.98
N GLN A 10 1.31 -6.04 -1.15
CA GLN A 10 1.82 -5.83 0.19
C GLN A 10 3.27 -5.38 0.17
N ASP A 11 4.04 -5.83 -0.82
CA ASP A 11 5.41 -5.39 -0.96
C ASP A 11 5.47 -3.92 -1.37
N ILE A 12 4.48 -3.47 -2.12
CA ILE A 12 4.47 -2.11 -2.62
C ILE A 12 3.87 -1.13 -1.61
N LEU A 13 3.03 -1.62 -0.72
CA LEU A 13 2.31 -0.74 0.19
C LEU A 13 3.20 0.24 0.94
N PRO A 14 4.34 -0.17 1.50
CA PRO A 14 5.18 0.79 2.19
C PRO A 14 5.66 1.91 1.26
N LEU A 15 5.96 1.56 0.02
CA LEU A 15 6.40 2.54 -0.96
C LEU A 15 5.22 3.42 -1.38
N TYR A 16 4.05 2.82 -1.49
CA TYR A 16 2.85 3.55 -1.86
C TYR A 16 2.54 4.61 -0.80
N ILE A 17 2.68 4.24 0.47
CA ILE A 17 2.41 5.16 1.56
C ILE A 17 3.43 6.29 1.56
N ASP A 18 4.68 5.99 1.20
CA ASP A 18 5.71 7.00 1.12
C ASP A 18 5.57 7.85 -0.14
N ASP A 19 4.66 7.46 -1.03
CA ASP A 19 4.41 8.20 -2.25
C ASP A 19 5.63 8.21 -3.15
N VAL A 20 6.32 7.11 -3.20
CA VAL A 20 7.50 6.98 -4.06
C VAL A 20 7.24 6.02 -5.23
N VAL A 21 5.98 5.74 -5.50
CA VAL A 21 5.63 4.89 -6.62
C VAL A 21 5.07 5.76 -7.73
N SER A 22 5.07 5.24 -8.96
CA SER A 22 4.57 6.01 -10.07
C SER A 22 3.06 6.07 -10.01
N ASP A 23 2.47 6.96 -10.81
CA ASP A 23 1.03 7.12 -10.84
C ASP A 23 0.36 5.81 -11.27
N ASP A 24 0.97 5.12 -12.21
CA ASP A 24 0.41 3.87 -12.69
C ASP A 24 0.35 2.85 -11.55
N THR A 25 1.42 2.76 -10.79
CA THR A 25 1.46 1.84 -9.67
C THR A 25 0.46 2.25 -8.60
N LYS A 26 0.31 3.54 -8.39
CA LYS A 26 -0.63 4.03 -7.42
C LYS A 26 -2.03 3.58 -7.78
N GLU A 27 -2.41 3.74 -9.03
CA GLU A 27 -3.73 3.32 -9.48
C GLU A 27 -3.92 1.83 -9.29
N LEU A 28 -2.88 1.09 -9.59
CA LEU A 28 -2.94 -0.35 -9.48
C LEU A 28 -3.21 -0.76 -8.04
N VAL A 29 -2.47 -0.16 -7.11
CA VAL A 29 -2.63 -0.48 -5.71
C VAL A 29 -4.01 -0.08 -5.23
N GLU A 30 -4.47 1.08 -5.61
CA GLU A 30 -5.77 1.56 -5.17
C GLU A 30 -6.88 0.65 -5.68
N GLU A 31 -6.76 0.23 -6.92
CA GLU A 31 -7.76 -0.64 -7.49
C GLU A 31 -7.79 -1.97 -6.75
N HIS A 32 -6.63 -2.51 -6.47
CA HIS A 32 -6.56 -3.77 -5.74
C HIS A 32 -7.14 -3.60 -4.34
N LEU A 33 -6.85 -2.51 -3.68
CA LEU A 33 -7.35 -2.30 -2.33
C LEU A 33 -8.87 -2.22 -2.31
N GLN A 34 -9.45 -1.69 -3.36
CA GLN A 34 -10.90 -1.61 -3.41
C GLN A 34 -11.53 -2.99 -3.54
N ASN A 35 -10.78 -3.94 -4.07
CA ASN A 35 -11.32 -5.26 -4.31
C ASN A 35 -10.81 -6.32 -3.34
N CYS A 36 -9.89 -5.98 -2.48
CA CYS A 36 -9.30 -6.95 -1.57
C CYS A 36 -9.30 -6.43 -0.16
N GLU A 37 -10.17 -6.98 0.64
CA GLU A 37 -10.30 -6.55 2.01
C GLU A 37 -9.04 -6.85 2.80
N ILE A 38 -8.40 -7.96 2.50
CA ILE A 38 -7.21 -8.36 3.22
C ILE A 38 -6.10 -7.32 3.01
N CYS A 39 -5.91 -6.89 1.77
CA CYS A 39 -4.91 -5.88 1.49
C CYS A 39 -5.26 -4.55 2.11
N GLN A 40 -6.54 -4.25 2.25
CA GLN A 40 -6.95 -3.05 2.94
C GLN A 40 -6.49 -3.09 4.39
N ARG A 41 -6.61 -4.24 5.02
CA ARG A 41 -6.18 -4.38 6.39
C ARG A 41 -4.68 -4.23 6.50
N VAL A 42 -3.95 -4.83 5.57
CA VAL A 42 -2.51 -4.72 5.57
C VAL A 42 -2.10 -3.27 5.34
N TYR A 43 -2.82 -2.60 4.46
CA TYR A 43 -2.53 -1.21 4.16
C TYR A 43 -2.67 -0.36 5.43
N HIS A 44 -3.74 -0.57 6.18
CA HIS A 44 -3.94 0.17 7.41
C HIS A 44 -2.86 -0.13 8.42
N ALA A 45 -2.47 -1.40 8.52
CA ALA A 45 -1.46 -1.79 9.47
C ALA A 45 -0.11 -1.16 9.12
N VAL A 46 0.24 -1.19 7.85
CA VAL A 46 1.50 -0.61 7.39
C VAL A 46 1.48 0.90 7.59
N SER A 47 0.36 1.52 7.26
CA SER A 47 0.25 2.96 7.42
C SER A 47 0.40 3.35 8.88
N TYR A 48 -0.13 2.52 9.76
CA TYR A 48 -0.08 2.82 11.15
C TYR A 48 1.34 2.69 11.71
N THR A 49 2.02 1.62 11.36
CA THR A 49 3.35 1.39 11.87
C THR A 49 4.39 2.22 11.14
N HIS A 50 4.06 2.68 9.96
CA HIS A 50 5.01 3.44 9.15
C HIS A 50 5.02 4.89 9.53
N LEU A 51 4.54 5.26 10.72
CA LEU A 51 4.53 6.53 11.13
C LEU A 51 5.83 6.95 11.40
N THR A 52 6.34 7.59 10.72
CA THR A 52 7.65 7.95 11.01
C THR A 52 7.56 9.16 11.76
N LEU A 53 7.52 9.56 12.12
CA LEU A 53 7.62 10.64 12.61
C LEU A 53 7.88 11.02 13.63
N PRO A 54 8.21 11.22 13.88
CA PRO A 54 8.52 11.49 14.78
C PRO A 54 8.44 12.61 15.33
N THR A 55 8.29 12.93 15.30
CA THR A 55 8.32 13.66 15.67
C THR A 55 8.36 14.23 16.53
N ILE A 56 8.41 14.36 16.86
CA ILE A 56 8.43 14.76 17.55
C ILE A 56 8.58 15.35 18.16
N LEU A 57 8.60 15.68 18.43
CA LEU A 57 8.64 16.11 18.94
C LEU A 57 8.72 16.41 19.23
#